data_7a8e1b5a90b82366c248042161f6f809
#
_entry.id   7a8e1b5a90b82366c248042161f6f809
#
_cell.length_a   1.000
_cell.length_b   1.000
_cell.length_c   1.000
_cell.angle_alpha   90.00
_cell.angle_beta   90.00
_cell.angle_gamma   90.00
#
_symmetry.space_group_name_H-M   'P 1'
#
loop_
_entity.id
_entity.type
_entity.pdbx_description
1 polymer ?
#
loop_
_entity_poly.entity_id
_entity_poly.type
_entity_poly.pdbx_seq_one_letter_code
_entity_poly.pdbx_strand_id
1 'polypeptide(L)'
;PGEAQGESGARYLPLGEVADIKLAPAPAQISREDGKRRVVVTANVRGRDLGSFVAEAQQRINDQVDLPAGYWLDYGGTFEQLQSASKRLSLVVPVTLMLILGLLLMAFGSLKDALIIFTGVPLALTGGVALLWLRDMPLSISAGVGFIALSGVAVLNGLVMLSFIRELRADGKPLQQAITEGALVRLRPVLM
;
A
#
# COMPACT_ATOMS: atom_id res chain seq x y z
N PRO A 1 71.05 19.70 -38.71
CA PRO A 1 70.15 20.30 -39.62
C PRO A 1 69.26 19.21 -40.22
N GLY A 2 68.06 19.16 -39.85
CA GLY A 2 67.04 18.25 -40.29
C GLY A 2 65.71 18.86 -39.97
N GLU A 3 65.19 19.66 -40.90
CA GLU A 3 63.83 20.20 -40.86
C GLU A 3 62.84 19.07 -40.94
N ALA A 4 62.15 18.81 -39.87
CA ALA A 4 60.90 18.08 -39.87
C ALA A 4 59.78 19.08 -40.15
N GLN A 5 59.39 19.20 -41.43
CA GLN A 5 58.14 19.77 -41.82
C GLN A 5 57.00 18.91 -41.26
N GLY A 6 56.44 19.31 -40.15
CA GLY A 6 55.23 18.75 -39.57
C GLY A 6 54.03 19.59 -39.94
N GLU A 7 53.10 18.98 -40.66
CA GLU A 7 51.80 19.48 -41.05
C GLU A 7 50.97 19.97 -39.88
N SER A 8 50.17 20.97 -40.12
CA SER A 8 49.09 21.51 -39.26
C SER A 8 49.54 22.14 -37.95
N GLY A 9 49.55 23.47 -37.92
CA GLY A 9 49.87 24.31 -36.75
C GLY A 9 48.95 24.20 -35.52
N ALA A 10 48.71 23.01 -35.05
CA ALA A 10 48.10 22.78 -33.73
C ALA A 10 49.17 23.09 -32.66
N ARG A 11 49.10 24.26 -32.06
CA ARG A 11 49.88 24.59 -30.88
C ARG A 11 49.31 23.76 -29.71
N TYR A 12 50.07 22.80 -29.25
CA TYR A 12 49.75 22.06 -28.02
C TYR A 12 50.17 22.90 -26.81
N LEU A 13 49.22 23.27 -25.98
CA LEU A 13 49.47 23.84 -24.66
C LEU A 13 49.38 22.71 -23.64
N PRO A 14 50.40 22.50 -22.79
CA PRO A 14 50.28 21.59 -21.67
C PRO A 14 49.16 22.02 -20.73
N LEU A 15 48.32 21.05 -20.32
CA LEU A 15 47.17 21.34 -19.45
C LEU A 15 47.59 22.02 -18.11
N GLY A 16 48.80 21.74 -17.62
CA GLY A 16 49.32 22.35 -16.41
C GLY A 16 49.67 23.86 -16.54
N GLU A 17 49.71 24.46 -17.76
CA GLU A 17 49.89 25.90 -17.95
C GLU A 17 48.56 26.66 -17.88
N VAL A 18 47.43 25.99 -18.10
CA VAL A 18 46.09 26.60 -18.12
C VAL A 18 45.19 26.14 -16.99
N ALA A 19 45.59 25.09 -16.24
CA ALA A 19 44.81 24.52 -15.14
C ALA A 19 45.71 24.00 -14.02
N ASP A 20 45.29 24.19 -12.78
CA ASP A 20 45.97 23.64 -11.58
C ASP A 20 45.50 22.20 -11.38
N ILE A 21 46.42 21.24 -11.64
CA ILE A 21 46.10 19.80 -11.54
C ILE A 21 46.45 19.31 -10.14
N LYS A 22 45.43 19.04 -9.33
CA LYS A 22 45.58 18.49 -7.98
C LYS A 22 44.84 17.17 -7.82
N LEU A 23 45.46 16.25 -7.10
CA LEU A 23 44.79 15.05 -6.62
C LEU A 23 43.87 15.44 -5.45
N ALA A 24 42.57 15.29 -5.64
CA ALA A 24 41.57 15.53 -4.60
C ALA A 24 40.65 14.30 -4.45
N PRO A 25 40.21 14.00 -3.24
CA PRO A 25 39.21 12.96 -3.03
C PRO A 25 37.89 13.37 -3.72
N ALA A 26 37.39 12.49 -4.57
CA ALA A 26 36.13 12.68 -5.25
C ALA A 26 35.21 11.46 -5.05
N PRO A 27 33.89 11.60 -5.13
CA PRO A 27 32.99 10.49 -5.07
C PRO A 27 33.30 9.47 -6.18
N ALA A 28 33.45 8.19 -5.82
CA ALA A 28 33.76 7.11 -6.76
C ALA A 28 32.65 6.90 -7.80
N GLN A 29 31.42 7.27 -7.43
CA GLN A 29 30.23 7.13 -8.29
C GLN A 29 29.32 8.37 -8.15
N ILE A 30 28.94 8.93 -9.26
CA ILE A 30 27.94 10.02 -9.33
C ILE A 30 26.66 9.46 -9.93
N SER A 31 25.67 9.21 -9.08
CA SER A 31 24.35 8.76 -9.53
C SER A 31 23.56 9.93 -10.12
N ARG A 32 22.83 9.65 -11.20
CA ARG A 32 21.96 10.62 -11.85
C ARG A 32 20.57 10.03 -12.07
N GLU A 33 19.57 10.88 -11.97
CA GLU A 33 18.18 10.60 -12.29
C GLU A 33 17.62 11.76 -13.08
N ASP A 34 16.98 11.49 -14.21
CA ASP A 34 16.49 12.50 -15.16
C ASP A 34 17.53 13.57 -15.52
N GLY A 35 18.80 13.15 -15.71
CA GLY A 35 19.93 14.03 -16.03
C GLY A 35 20.49 14.82 -14.85
N LYS A 36 19.87 14.80 -13.67
CA LYS A 36 20.27 15.53 -12.47
C LYS A 36 21.06 14.64 -11.51
N ARG A 37 22.05 15.21 -10.83
CA ARG A 37 22.82 14.46 -9.82
C ARG A 37 21.93 14.19 -8.63
N ARG A 38 22.02 12.95 -8.08
CA ARG A 38 21.31 12.57 -6.85
C ARG A 38 22.26 11.95 -5.82
N VAL A 39 21.92 12.16 -4.57
CA VAL A 39 22.48 11.43 -3.43
C VAL A 39 21.34 10.65 -2.80
N VAL A 40 21.54 9.37 -2.55
CA VAL A 40 20.52 8.51 -1.95
C VAL A 40 20.88 8.30 -0.48
N VAL A 41 19.96 8.69 0.40
CA VAL A 41 20.03 8.39 1.83
C VAL A 41 19.04 7.28 2.12
N THR A 42 19.51 6.13 2.56
CA THR A 42 18.67 4.96 2.88
C THR A 42 18.54 4.79 4.38
N ALA A 43 17.32 4.49 4.83
CA ALA A 43 17.04 4.17 6.21
C ALA A 43 16.09 2.97 6.31
N ASN A 44 16.34 2.07 7.27
CA ASN A 44 15.44 0.98 7.59
C ASN A 44 14.66 1.31 8.87
N VAL A 45 13.33 1.28 8.76
CA VAL A 45 12.44 1.52 9.91
C VAL A 45 12.18 0.21 10.63
N ARG A 46 12.37 0.18 11.96
CA ARG A 46 12.07 -0.97 12.82
C ARG A 46 11.22 -0.52 14.01
N GLY A 47 10.23 -1.32 14.38
CA GLY A 47 9.37 -1.06 15.54
C GLY A 47 8.42 0.13 15.40
N ARG A 48 8.26 0.68 14.19
CA ARG A 48 7.41 1.82 13.90
C ARG A 48 6.81 1.71 12.48
N ASP A 49 5.67 2.35 12.27
CA ASP A 49 5.06 2.45 10.95
C ASP A 49 5.89 3.34 10.01
N LEU A 50 6.04 2.88 8.75
CA LEU A 50 6.83 3.56 7.73
C LEU A 50 6.22 4.92 7.36
N GLY A 51 4.90 5.02 7.25
CA GLY A 51 4.21 6.26 6.88
C GLY A 51 4.41 7.36 7.93
N SER A 52 4.25 7.02 9.21
CA SER A 52 4.47 7.95 10.33
C SER A 52 5.93 8.38 10.47
N PHE A 53 6.87 7.46 10.18
CA PHE A 53 8.30 7.80 10.18
C PHE A 53 8.64 8.81 9.07
N VAL A 54 8.17 8.58 7.86
CA VAL A 54 8.46 9.48 6.73
C VAL A 54 7.79 10.83 6.93
N ALA A 55 6.56 10.88 7.45
CA ALA A 55 5.87 12.13 7.76
C ALA A 55 6.65 12.97 8.79
N GLU A 56 7.15 12.34 9.86
CA GLU A 56 7.99 13.02 10.84
C GLU A 56 9.34 13.47 10.25
N ALA A 57 9.96 12.63 9.43
CA ALA A 57 11.22 12.99 8.76
C ALA A 57 11.03 14.18 7.81
N GLN A 58 9.95 14.21 7.03
CA GLN A 58 9.60 15.35 6.18
C GLN A 58 9.43 16.64 6.99
N GLN A 59 8.69 16.58 8.10
CA GLN A 59 8.49 17.73 8.96
C GLN A 59 9.81 18.22 9.54
N ARG A 60 10.63 17.34 10.13
CA ARG A 60 11.92 17.72 10.71
C ARG A 60 12.89 18.29 9.69
N ILE A 61 12.94 17.72 8.49
CA ILE A 61 13.81 18.22 7.42
C ILE A 61 13.34 19.60 6.97
N ASN A 62 12.06 19.82 6.79
CA ASN A 62 11.52 21.12 6.42
C ASN A 62 11.77 22.21 7.49
N ASP A 63 11.77 21.81 8.77
CA ASP A 63 11.95 22.75 9.90
C ASP A 63 13.43 23.04 10.20
N GLN A 64 14.35 22.12 9.88
CA GLN A 64 15.73 22.16 10.32
C GLN A 64 16.77 22.29 9.20
N VAL A 65 16.38 22.04 7.95
CA VAL A 65 17.31 22.02 6.82
C VAL A 65 16.91 23.06 5.77
N ASP A 66 17.72 24.10 5.64
CA ASP A 66 17.61 25.04 4.54
C ASP A 66 18.27 24.46 3.29
N LEU A 67 17.45 24.10 2.31
CA LEU A 67 17.95 23.58 1.04
C LEU A 67 18.44 24.74 0.15
N PRO A 68 19.69 24.70 -0.34
CA PRO A 68 20.17 25.69 -1.31
C PRO A 68 19.34 25.68 -2.59
N ALA A 69 19.27 26.81 -3.27
CA ALA A 69 18.56 26.94 -4.54
C ALA A 69 19.04 25.90 -5.57
N GLY A 70 18.11 25.17 -6.16
CA GLY A 70 18.39 24.09 -7.10
C GLY A 70 18.48 22.68 -6.52
N TYR A 71 18.35 22.55 -5.20
CA TYR A 71 18.21 21.25 -4.52
C TYR A 71 16.75 20.95 -4.19
N TRP A 72 16.37 19.70 -4.28
CA TRP A 72 15.05 19.21 -3.87
C TRP A 72 15.18 17.84 -3.22
N LEU A 73 14.20 17.49 -2.43
CA LEU A 73 14.08 16.19 -1.78
C LEU A 73 12.97 15.39 -2.44
N ASP A 74 13.23 14.12 -2.66
CA ASP A 74 12.23 13.16 -3.09
C ASP A 74 12.26 11.93 -2.18
N TYR A 75 11.09 11.32 -1.97
CA TYR A 75 10.91 10.20 -1.05
C TYR A 75 10.45 8.98 -1.82
N GLY A 76 11.39 8.12 -2.16
CA GLY A 76 11.17 6.92 -2.97
C GLY A 76 11.13 5.61 -2.18
N GLY A 77 11.21 4.51 -2.93
CA GLY A 77 11.29 3.16 -2.40
C GLY A 77 9.96 2.63 -1.86
N THR A 78 10.00 1.92 -0.73
CA THR A 78 8.81 1.30 -0.13
C THR A 78 7.73 2.32 0.24
N PHE A 79 8.11 3.55 0.58
CA PHE A 79 7.15 4.62 0.89
C PHE A 79 6.33 5.04 -0.33
N GLU A 80 6.95 5.20 -1.48
CA GLU A 80 6.26 5.53 -2.73
C GLU A 80 5.26 4.43 -3.12
N GLN A 81 5.66 3.15 -2.97
CA GLN A 81 4.79 2.01 -3.18
C GLN A 81 3.59 2.01 -2.21
N LEU A 82 3.82 2.34 -0.94
CA LEU A 82 2.77 2.46 0.07
C LEU A 82 1.78 3.58 -0.28
N GLN A 83 2.27 4.73 -0.69
CA GLN A 83 1.44 5.86 -1.09
C GLN A 83 0.61 5.54 -2.35
N SER A 84 1.22 4.93 -3.36
CA SER A 84 0.55 4.49 -4.57
C SER A 84 -0.51 3.41 -4.29
N ALA A 85 -0.19 2.43 -3.43
CA ALA A 85 -1.13 1.39 -3.01
C ALA A 85 -2.30 1.99 -2.22
N SER A 86 -2.05 2.89 -1.27
CA SER A 86 -3.08 3.56 -0.48
C SER A 86 -4.04 4.35 -1.37
N LYS A 87 -3.52 5.12 -2.33
CA LYS A 87 -4.33 5.89 -3.29
C LYS A 87 -5.20 4.98 -4.17
N ARG A 88 -4.66 3.86 -4.64
CA ARG A 88 -5.43 2.88 -5.42
C ARG A 88 -6.49 2.20 -4.58
N LEU A 89 -6.16 1.77 -3.36
CA LEU A 89 -7.11 1.12 -2.44
C LEU A 89 -8.25 2.05 -2.05
N SER A 90 -8.01 3.33 -1.83
CA SER A 90 -9.06 4.29 -1.47
C SER A 90 -10.13 4.45 -2.55
N LEU A 91 -9.82 4.15 -3.81
CA LEU A 91 -10.79 4.12 -4.91
C LEU A 91 -11.38 2.73 -5.12
N VAL A 92 -10.54 1.70 -5.14
CA VAL A 92 -10.95 0.33 -5.48
C VAL A 92 -11.85 -0.26 -4.40
N VAL A 93 -11.55 -0.04 -3.11
CA VAL A 93 -12.32 -0.63 -2.01
C VAL A 93 -13.79 -0.17 -2.02
N PRO A 94 -14.12 1.13 -2.08
CA PRO A 94 -15.54 1.54 -2.13
C PRO A 94 -16.26 1.06 -3.40
N VAL A 95 -15.58 1.07 -4.55
CA VAL A 95 -16.17 0.56 -5.81
C VAL A 95 -16.48 -0.93 -5.68
N THR A 96 -15.57 -1.73 -5.13
CA THR A 96 -15.77 -3.16 -4.91
C THR A 96 -16.91 -3.43 -3.92
N LEU A 97 -16.98 -2.65 -2.83
CA LEU A 97 -18.07 -2.79 -1.85
C LEU A 97 -19.44 -2.43 -2.47
N MET A 98 -19.52 -1.39 -3.30
CA MET A 98 -20.74 -1.08 -4.04
C MET A 98 -21.13 -2.20 -5.02
N LEU A 99 -20.15 -2.77 -5.73
CA LEU A 99 -20.39 -3.87 -6.65
C LEU A 99 -20.90 -5.12 -5.89
N ILE A 100 -20.29 -5.44 -4.75
CA ILE A 100 -20.76 -6.56 -3.89
C ILE A 100 -22.20 -6.30 -3.42
N LEU A 101 -22.49 -5.09 -2.95
CA LEU A 101 -23.86 -4.74 -2.53
C LEU A 101 -24.85 -4.87 -3.69
N GLY A 102 -24.48 -4.41 -4.88
CA GLY A 102 -25.30 -4.55 -6.09
C GLY A 102 -25.57 -6.02 -6.46
N LEU A 103 -24.55 -6.87 -6.41
CA LEU A 103 -24.71 -8.31 -6.65
C LEU A 103 -25.59 -8.99 -5.59
N LEU A 104 -25.44 -8.61 -4.31
CA LEU A 104 -26.30 -9.10 -3.24
C LEU A 104 -27.77 -8.70 -3.45
N LEU A 105 -28.01 -7.46 -3.88
CA LEU A 105 -29.36 -6.97 -4.23
C LEU A 105 -29.97 -7.79 -5.38
N MET A 106 -29.19 -8.07 -6.42
CA MET A 106 -29.65 -8.91 -7.54
C MET A 106 -29.94 -10.37 -7.10
N ALA A 107 -29.09 -10.92 -6.22
CA ALA A 107 -29.24 -12.30 -5.76
C ALA A 107 -30.45 -12.49 -4.84
N PHE A 108 -30.72 -11.55 -3.97
CA PHE A 108 -31.78 -11.69 -2.96
C PHE A 108 -33.08 -10.97 -3.29
N GLY A 109 -33.05 -10.00 -4.21
CA GLY A 109 -34.21 -9.15 -4.54
C GLY A 109 -34.72 -8.31 -3.37
N SER A 110 -33.96 -8.23 -2.26
CA SER A 110 -34.35 -7.56 -1.02
C SER A 110 -33.20 -6.74 -0.47
N LEU A 111 -33.43 -5.44 -0.33
CA LEU A 111 -32.44 -4.51 0.27
C LEU A 111 -32.14 -4.87 1.73
N LYS A 112 -33.15 -5.35 2.46
CA LYS A 112 -32.97 -5.73 3.88
C LYS A 112 -31.98 -6.88 4.02
N ASP A 113 -32.13 -7.93 3.21
CA ASP A 113 -31.29 -9.12 3.27
C ASP A 113 -29.87 -8.83 2.80
N ALA A 114 -29.73 -8.02 1.74
CA ALA A 114 -28.42 -7.56 1.28
C ALA A 114 -27.69 -6.74 2.36
N LEU A 115 -28.38 -5.85 3.04
CA LEU A 115 -27.81 -5.06 4.14
C LEU A 115 -27.42 -5.93 5.35
N ILE A 116 -28.22 -6.93 5.71
CA ILE A 116 -27.88 -7.85 6.81
C ILE A 116 -26.55 -8.57 6.51
N ILE A 117 -26.37 -9.09 5.31
CA ILE A 117 -25.12 -9.72 4.90
C ILE A 117 -23.97 -8.71 4.91
N PHE A 118 -24.23 -7.52 4.36
CA PHE A 118 -23.22 -6.48 4.24
C PHE A 118 -22.73 -5.95 5.60
N THR A 119 -23.59 -5.91 6.63
CA THR A 119 -23.18 -5.54 8.01
C THR A 119 -22.21 -6.56 8.62
N GLY A 120 -22.15 -7.79 8.11
CA GLY A 120 -21.13 -8.76 8.49
C GLY A 120 -19.70 -8.30 8.16
N VAL A 121 -19.52 -7.49 7.12
CA VAL A 121 -18.20 -6.99 6.71
C VAL A 121 -17.59 -6.07 7.78
N PRO A 122 -18.21 -4.96 8.19
CA PRO A 122 -17.65 -4.12 9.24
C PRO A 122 -17.48 -4.86 10.57
N LEU A 123 -18.37 -5.80 10.92
CA LEU A 123 -18.20 -6.62 12.11
C LEU A 123 -16.94 -7.50 12.05
N ALA A 124 -16.69 -8.14 10.91
CA ALA A 124 -15.48 -8.94 10.72
C ALA A 124 -14.21 -8.07 10.77
N LEU A 125 -14.25 -6.87 10.20
CA LEU A 125 -13.13 -5.92 10.22
C LEU A 125 -12.82 -5.44 11.64
N THR A 126 -13.83 -5.22 12.50
CA THR A 126 -13.59 -4.80 13.89
C THR A 126 -12.78 -5.85 14.66
N GLY A 127 -13.05 -7.14 14.46
CA GLY A 127 -12.26 -8.22 15.04
C GLY A 127 -10.80 -8.21 14.57
N GLY A 128 -10.57 -7.98 13.29
CA GLY A 128 -9.24 -7.85 12.73
C GLY A 128 -8.46 -6.65 13.28
N VAL A 129 -9.10 -5.49 13.38
CA VAL A 129 -8.50 -4.28 13.97
C VAL A 129 -8.18 -4.48 15.45
N ALA A 130 -9.11 -5.07 16.21
CA ALA A 130 -8.91 -5.37 17.64
C ALA A 130 -7.71 -6.31 17.84
N LEU A 131 -7.52 -7.31 16.97
CA LEU A 131 -6.39 -8.23 17.04
C LEU A 131 -5.06 -7.54 16.71
N LEU A 132 -5.02 -6.67 15.71
CA LEU A 132 -3.84 -5.87 15.40
C LEU A 132 -3.46 -4.96 16.57
N TRP A 133 -4.45 -4.31 17.17
CA TRP A 133 -4.24 -3.45 18.32
C TRP A 133 -3.73 -4.23 19.54
N LEU A 134 -4.30 -5.42 19.82
CA LEU A 134 -3.86 -6.27 20.92
C LEU A 134 -2.42 -6.77 20.76
N ARG A 135 -1.96 -6.94 19.52
CA ARG A 135 -0.60 -7.40 19.20
C ARG A 135 0.40 -6.28 18.94
N ASP A 136 -0.01 -5.04 19.13
CA ASP A 136 0.83 -3.84 18.88
C ASP A 136 1.43 -3.80 17.46
N MET A 137 0.69 -4.36 16.48
CA MET A 137 1.13 -4.43 15.08
C MET A 137 0.61 -3.22 14.29
N PRO A 138 1.49 -2.51 13.58
CA PRO A 138 1.07 -1.39 12.74
C PRO A 138 0.22 -1.86 11.56
N LEU A 139 -0.70 -1.01 11.13
CA LEU A 139 -1.53 -1.26 9.96
C LEU A 139 -0.64 -1.22 8.70
N SER A 140 -0.28 -2.39 8.20
CA SER A 140 0.59 -2.57 7.02
C SER A 140 -0.23 -2.87 5.77
N ILE A 141 0.42 -2.81 4.59
CA ILE A 141 -0.18 -3.25 3.32
C ILE A 141 -0.65 -4.71 3.41
N SER A 142 0.13 -5.56 4.07
CA SER A 142 -0.21 -6.97 4.29
C SER A 142 -1.48 -7.12 5.13
N ALA A 143 -1.65 -6.29 6.17
CA ALA A 143 -2.88 -6.26 6.96
C ALA A 143 -4.08 -5.83 6.10
N GLY A 144 -3.91 -4.83 5.21
CA GLY A 144 -4.93 -4.41 4.26
C GLY A 144 -5.40 -5.54 3.34
N VAL A 145 -4.48 -6.33 2.78
CA VAL A 145 -4.81 -7.53 1.99
C VAL A 145 -5.55 -8.56 2.83
N GLY A 146 -5.14 -8.78 4.09
CA GLY A 146 -5.83 -9.65 5.04
C GLY A 146 -7.27 -9.20 5.29
N PHE A 147 -7.53 -7.91 5.43
CA PHE A 147 -8.87 -7.35 5.60
C PHE A 147 -9.75 -7.56 4.37
N ILE A 148 -9.20 -7.44 3.16
CA ILE A 148 -9.94 -7.75 1.93
C ILE A 148 -10.36 -9.21 1.89
N ALA A 149 -9.45 -10.13 2.20
CA ALA A 149 -9.76 -11.56 2.27
C ALA A 149 -10.81 -11.87 3.35
N LEU A 150 -10.67 -11.28 4.55
CA LEU A 150 -11.60 -11.44 5.66
C LEU A 150 -13.00 -10.96 5.30
N SER A 151 -13.11 -9.81 4.62
CA SER A 151 -14.42 -9.29 4.17
C SER A 151 -15.09 -10.22 3.17
N GLY A 152 -14.34 -10.82 2.25
CA GLY A 152 -14.85 -11.82 1.30
C GLY A 152 -15.41 -13.06 1.99
N VAL A 153 -14.69 -13.60 2.95
CA VAL A 153 -15.14 -14.75 3.75
C VAL A 153 -16.38 -14.40 4.59
N ALA A 154 -16.43 -13.20 5.16
CA ALA A 154 -17.59 -12.74 5.95
C ALA A 154 -18.87 -12.67 5.08
N VAL A 155 -18.76 -12.08 3.87
CA VAL A 155 -19.88 -12.01 2.91
C VAL A 155 -20.33 -13.39 2.50
N LEU A 156 -19.38 -14.29 2.17
CA LEU A 156 -19.70 -15.66 1.75
C LEU A 156 -20.46 -16.43 2.85
N ASN A 157 -19.97 -16.35 4.09
CA ASN A 157 -20.64 -17.02 5.22
C ASN A 157 -22.05 -16.46 5.47
N GLY A 158 -22.20 -15.12 5.42
CA GLY A 158 -23.49 -14.46 5.56
C GLY A 158 -24.48 -14.84 4.45
N LEU A 159 -24.00 -14.88 3.20
CA LEU A 159 -24.79 -15.24 2.02
C LEU A 159 -25.34 -16.68 2.14
N VAL A 160 -24.47 -17.63 2.44
CA VAL A 160 -24.88 -19.04 2.52
C VAL A 160 -25.77 -19.29 3.74
N MET A 161 -25.53 -18.64 4.86
CA MET A 161 -26.39 -18.75 6.04
C MET A 161 -27.80 -18.19 5.75
N LEU A 162 -27.88 -17.01 5.16
CA LEU A 162 -29.17 -16.37 4.88
C LEU A 162 -29.95 -17.13 3.80
N SER A 163 -29.28 -17.64 2.75
CA SER A 163 -29.94 -18.43 1.70
C SER A 163 -30.56 -19.71 2.29
N PHE A 164 -29.86 -20.38 3.19
CA PHE A 164 -30.37 -21.58 3.87
C PHE A 164 -31.54 -21.27 4.82
N ILE A 165 -31.47 -20.18 5.58
CA ILE A 165 -32.60 -19.73 6.40
C ILE A 165 -33.86 -19.42 5.56
N ARG A 166 -33.67 -18.81 4.39
CA ARG A 166 -34.76 -18.52 3.45
C ARG A 166 -35.40 -19.80 2.90
N GLU A 167 -34.60 -20.78 2.56
CA GLU A 167 -35.07 -22.10 2.12
C GLU A 167 -35.90 -22.78 3.20
N LEU A 168 -35.41 -22.84 4.44
CA LEU A 168 -36.19 -23.39 5.57
C LEU A 168 -37.49 -22.63 5.85
N ARG A 169 -37.51 -21.34 5.60
CA ARG A 169 -38.74 -20.53 5.70
C ARG A 169 -39.72 -20.81 4.55
N ALA A 170 -39.21 -21.05 3.34
CA ALA A 170 -40.04 -21.44 2.18
C ALA A 170 -40.71 -22.80 2.41
N ASP A 171 -40.03 -23.71 3.14
CA ASP A 171 -40.56 -24.99 3.60
C ASP A 171 -41.57 -24.90 4.76
N GLY A 172 -41.93 -23.66 5.17
CA GLY A 172 -42.97 -23.43 6.19
C GLY A 172 -42.47 -23.45 7.65
N LYS A 173 -41.16 -23.51 7.91
CA LYS A 173 -40.65 -23.50 9.27
C LYS A 173 -40.79 -22.10 9.89
N PRO A 174 -41.10 -22.01 11.22
CA PRO A 174 -41.14 -20.75 11.92
C PRO A 174 -39.75 -20.09 11.95
N LEU A 175 -39.71 -18.73 11.94
CA LEU A 175 -38.45 -17.95 11.83
C LEU A 175 -37.39 -18.36 12.85
N GLN A 176 -37.81 -18.57 14.11
CA GLN A 176 -36.90 -18.92 15.20
C GLN A 176 -36.24 -20.29 14.98
N GLN A 177 -37.00 -21.26 14.50
CA GLN A 177 -36.47 -22.57 14.16
C GLN A 177 -35.54 -22.54 12.96
N ALA A 178 -35.91 -21.81 11.92
CA ALA A 178 -35.08 -21.64 10.72
C ALA A 178 -33.74 -20.98 11.03
N ILE A 179 -33.70 -19.98 11.92
CA ILE A 179 -32.46 -19.33 12.37
C ILE A 179 -31.60 -20.31 13.17
N THR A 180 -32.18 -21.00 14.15
CA THR A 180 -31.43 -21.93 15.01
C THR A 180 -30.83 -23.08 14.22
N GLU A 181 -31.63 -23.69 13.35
CA GLU A 181 -31.19 -24.79 12.49
C GLU A 181 -30.15 -24.34 11.46
N GLY A 182 -30.35 -23.15 10.86
CA GLY A 182 -29.38 -22.54 9.95
C GLY A 182 -28.03 -22.26 10.61
N ALA A 183 -28.04 -21.76 11.84
CA ALA A 183 -26.84 -21.51 12.60
C ALA A 183 -26.11 -22.81 12.99
N LEU A 184 -26.84 -23.85 13.43
CA LEU A 184 -26.25 -25.15 13.83
C LEU A 184 -25.60 -25.89 12.66
N VAL A 185 -26.24 -25.89 11.49
CA VAL A 185 -25.69 -26.53 10.30
C VAL A 185 -24.41 -25.86 9.83
N ARG A 186 -24.31 -24.54 10.03
CA ARG A 186 -23.13 -23.76 9.65
C ARG A 186 -22.02 -23.70 10.69
N LEU A 187 -22.31 -24.05 11.94
CA LEU A 187 -21.31 -24.05 13.00
C LEU A 187 -20.13 -25.00 12.67
N ARG A 188 -20.42 -26.15 12.11
CA ARG A 188 -19.41 -27.16 11.80
C ARG A 188 -18.41 -26.72 10.72
N PRO A 189 -18.81 -26.22 9.53
CA PRO A 189 -17.86 -25.75 8.50
C PRO A 189 -17.13 -24.46 8.87
N VAL A 190 -17.65 -23.66 9.81
CA VAL A 190 -16.99 -22.44 10.28
C VAL A 190 -15.91 -22.73 11.32
N LEU A 191 -16.09 -23.80 12.12
CA LEU A 191 -15.13 -24.22 13.16
C LEU A 191 -14.02 -25.14 12.64
N MET A 192 -14.20 -25.78 11.51
CA MET A 192 -13.19 -26.61 10.83
C MET A 192 -12.36 -25.80 9.88
#